data_b0b3a6670c25831201057650c6179bed
#
_entry.id   b0b3a6670c25831201057650c6179bed
#
_cell.length_a   1.000
_cell.length_b   1.000
_cell.length_c   1.000
_cell.angle_alpha   90.00
_cell.angle_beta   90.00
_cell.angle_gamma   90.00
#
_symmetry.space_group_name_H-M   'P 1'
#
loop_
_entity.id
_entity.type
_entity.pdbx_description
1 polymer ?
#
loop_
_entity_poly.entity_id
_entity_poly.type
_entity_poly.pdbx_seq_one_letter_code
_entity_poly.pdbx_strand_id
1 'polypeptide(L)'
;TEMYAEYKGGRAKTPDEFREQFPFIREMLDHLGIRHYELAQYEADDIIGTLGRLAEKDSFDVTIVSGDKDLIQLTDEHTVVEISKKGVAEFEAFTPEYLMEKMGITPAQFIDLKALMGDKSDNIPGVTKIGEKTGIKLLLEHGSLEGIYENIDSMKASKMKENLVNDKEQA
;
A
#
# COMPACT_ATOMS: atom_id res chain seq x y z
N THR A 1 -2.04 -15.63 1.21
CA THR A 1 -2.20 -16.75 2.12
C THR A 1 -3.34 -17.65 1.68
N GLU A 2 -4.53 -17.66 2.29
CA GLU A 2 -5.63 -18.53 1.83
C GLU A 2 -6.18 -18.14 0.46
N MET A 3 -6.23 -16.84 0.15
CA MET A 3 -6.74 -16.32 -1.13
C MET A 3 -5.72 -16.43 -2.27
N TYR A 4 -4.42 -16.31 -1.96
CA TYR A 4 -3.34 -16.38 -2.95
C TYR A 4 -2.13 -17.11 -2.37
N ALA A 5 -1.94 -18.36 -2.79
CA ALA A 5 -0.92 -19.26 -2.21
C ALA A 5 0.53 -18.79 -2.43
N GLU A 6 0.78 -18.03 -3.50
CA GLU A 6 2.11 -17.52 -3.84
C GLU A 6 2.45 -16.16 -3.19
N TYR A 7 1.52 -15.60 -2.40
CA TYR A 7 1.73 -14.36 -1.67
C TYR A 7 3.00 -14.40 -0.82
N LYS A 8 3.89 -13.43 -1.03
CA LYS A 8 5.21 -13.35 -0.38
C LYS A 8 6.13 -14.57 -0.61
N GLY A 9 5.79 -15.45 -1.56
CA GLY A 9 6.54 -16.69 -1.83
C GLY A 9 8.00 -16.48 -2.27
N GLY A 10 8.33 -15.30 -2.80
CA GLY A 10 9.69 -14.92 -3.20
C GLY A 10 10.52 -14.25 -2.11
N ARG A 11 9.98 -13.98 -0.92
CA ARG A 11 10.71 -13.30 0.15
C ARG A 11 11.75 -14.21 0.78
N ALA A 12 12.98 -13.70 0.96
CA ALA A 12 14.01 -14.40 1.70
C ALA A 12 13.59 -14.61 3.16
N LYS A 13 13.93 -15.77 3.72
CA LYS A 13 13.69 -16.04 5.14
C LYS A 13 14.48 -15.06 6.00
N THR A 14 13.82 -14.48 7.00
CA THR A 14 14.48 -13.61 7.98
C THR A 14 15.61 -14.38 8.68
N PRO A 15 16.86 -13.84 8.72
CA PRO A 15 17.97 -14.47 9.43
C PRO A 15 17.62 -14.77 10.89
N ASP A 16 18.09 -15.91 11.41
CA ASP A 16 17.77 -16.32 12.77
C ASP A 16 18.34 -15.35 13.81
N GLU A 17 19.53 -14.81 13.57
CA GLU A 17 20.16 -13.79 14.42
C GLU A 17 19.32 -12.51 14.54
N PHE A 18 18.56 -12.16 13.49
CA PHE A 18 17.64 -11.02 13.55
C PHE A 18 16.37 -11.37 14.33
N ARG A 19 15.86 -12.59 14.17
CA ARG A 19 14.67 -13.06 14.91
C ARG A 19 14.90 -13.15 16.40
N GLU A 20 16.11 -13.49 16.84
CA GLU A 20 16.50 -13.54 18.25
C GLU A 20 16.45 -12.17 18.94
N GLN A 21 16.45 -11.08 18.18
CA GLN A 21 16.38 -9.72 18.71
C GLN A 21 14.95 -9.26 19.04
N PHE A 22 13.91 -9.86 18.46
CA PHE A 22 12.52 -9.43 18.69
C PHE A 22 12.09 -9.43 20.16
N PRO A 23 12.42 -10.42 21.00
CA PRO A 23 12.09 -10.36 22.42
C PRO A 23 12.70 -9.14 23.13
N PHE A 24 13.96 -8.81 22.80
CA PHE A 24 14.64 -7.65 23.39
C PHE A 24 14.03 -6.33 22.96
N ILE A 25 13.56 -6.24 21.70
CA ILE A 25 12.85 -5.04 21.20
C ILE A 25 11.55 -4.86 22.00
N ARG A 26 10.78 -5.91 22.21
CA ARG A 26 9.55 -5.86 23.02
C ARG A 26 9.82 -5.44 24.45
N GLU A 27 10.80 -6.03 25.10
CA GLU A 27 11.22 -5.68 26.46
C GLU A 27 11.63 -4.19 26.54
N MET A 28 12.37 -3.70 25.56
CA MET A 28 12.76 -2.29 25.48
C MET A 28 11.52 -1.38 25.34
N LEU A 29 10.57 -1.72 24.49
CA LEU A 29 9.34 -0.95 24.32
C LEU A 29 8.52 -0.91 25.61
N ASP A 30 8.41 -2.03 26.32
CA ASP A 30 7.73 -2.11 27.62
C ASP A 30 8.40 -1.20 28.66
N HIS A 31 9.73 -1.21 28.75
CA HIS A 31 10.48 -0.32 29.66
C HIS A 31 10.35 1.16 29.33
N LEU A 32 10.16 1.49 28.03
CA LEU A 32 9.92 2.85 27.57
C LEU A 32 8.44 3.27 27.71
N GLY A 33 7.54 2.37 28.13
CA GLY A 33 6.11 2.63 28.19
C GLY A 33 5.45 2.77 26.82
N ILE A 34 6.10 2.24 25.76
CA ILE A 34 5.58 2.28 24.39
C ILE A 34 4.74 1.02 24.16
N ARG A 35 3.48 1.21 23.79
CA ARG A 35 2.58 0.10 23.49
C ARG A 35 2.97 -0.55 22.17
N HIS A 36 2.99 -1.86 22.15
CA HIS A 36 3.13 -2.65 20.94
C HIS A 36 1.98 -3.64 20.81
N TYR A 37 1.61 -3.95 19.57
CA TYR A 37 0.47 -4.81 19.24
C TYR A 37 0.89 -5.89 18.26
N GLU A 38 0.38 -7.08 18.49
CA GLU A 38 0.56 -8.22 17.60
C GLU A 38 -0.73 -9.04 17.60
N LEU A 39 -1.18 -9.43 16.43
CA LEU A 39 -2.38 -10.26 16.28
C LEU A 39 -2.07 -11.39 15.31
N ALA A 40 -2.25 -12.63 15.78
CA ALA A 40 -2.03 -13.80 14.93
C ALA A 40 -2.92 -13.77 13.69
N GLN A 41 -2.37 -14.14 12.54
CA GLN A 41 -3.02 -14.18 11.23
C GLN A 41 -3.30 -12.81 10.58
N TYR A 42 -2.96 -11.69 11.25
CA TYR A 42 -3.04 -10.35 10.68
C TYR A 42 -1.65 -9.78 10.46
N GLU A 43 -1.51 -8.94 9.45
CA GLU A 43 -0.27 -8.21 9.19
C GLU A 43 -0.22 -6.89 9.97
N ALA A 44 0.97 -6.31 10.08
CA ALA A 44 1.14 -5.02 10.76
C ALA A 44 0.27 -3.94 10.14
N ASP A 45 0.09 -3.96 8.83
CA ASP A 45 -0.68 -2.99 8.06
C ASP A 45 -2.17 -3.04 8.42
N ASP A 46 -2.72 -4.24 8.66
CA ASP A 46 -4.10 -4.43 9.12
C ASP A 46 -4.31 -3.79 10.49
N ILE A 47 -3.33 -3.96 11.39
CA ILE A 47 -3.36 -3.40 12.74
C ILE A 47 -3.22 -1.88 12.67
N ILE A 48 -2.27 -1.36 11.90
CA ILE A 48 -2.03 0.07 11.72
C ILE A 48 -3.29 0.76 11.17
N GLY A 49 -3.85 0.23 10.07
CA GLY A 49 -5.06 0.78 9.48
C GLY A 49 -6.27 0.74 10.44
N THR A 50 -6.42 -0.36 11.18
CA THR A 50 -7.49 -0.49 12.18
C THR A 50 -7.33 0.52 13.32
N LEU A 51 -6.12 0.64 13.88
CA LEU A 51 -5.86 1.59 14.97
C LEU A 51 -6.00 3.04 14.50
N GLY A 52 -5.54 3.37 13.29
CA GLY A 52 -5.75 4.68 12.68
C GLY A 52 -7.22 5.05 12.63
N ARG A 53 -8.05 4.18 12.05
CA ARG A 53 -9.51 4.39 11.97
C ARG A 53 -10.20 4.49 13.32
N LEU A 54 -9.73 3.78 14.33
CA LEU A 54 -10.26 3.89 15.69
C LEU A 54 -9.87 5.23 16.34
N ALA A 55 -8.62 5.67 16.15
CA ALA A 55 -8.14 6.96 16.65
C ALA A 55 -8.89 8.14 16.02
N GLU A 56 -9.14 8.12 14.72
CA GLU A 56 -9.95 9.13 14.02
C GLU A 56 -11.38 9.24 14.59
N LYS A 57 -12.02 8.10 14.89
CA LYS A 57 -13.35 8.10 15.54
C LYS A 57 -13.34 8.80 16.90
N ASP A 58 -12.22 8.76 17.61
CA ASP A 58 -12.01 9.44 18.87
C ASP A 58 -11.45 10.87 18.69
N SER A 59 -11.45 11.38 17.45
CA SER A 59 -11.01 12.73 17.07
C SER A 59 -9.51 12.98 17.30
N PHE A 60 -8.68 11.96 17.10
CA PHE A 60 -7.23 12.11 17.07
C PHE A 60 -6.74 12.32 15.64
N ASP A 61 -5.72 13.19 15.51
CA ASP A 61 -4.89 13.22 14.32
C ASP A 61 -3.87 12.08 14.41
N VAL A 62 -3.65 11.38 13.29
CA VAL A 62 -2.83 10.17 13.23
C VAL A 62 -1.58 10.43 12.39
N THR A 63 -0.42 10.02 12.89
CA THR A 63 0.82 9.97 12.10
C THR A 63 1.30 8.51 12.04
N ILE A 64 1.35 7.97 10.82
CA ILE A 64 1.88 6.64 10.55
C ILE A 64 3.32 6.80 10.05
N VAL A 65 4.28 6.21 10.74
CA VAL A 65 5.69 6.22 10.34
C VAL A 65 6.10 4.84 9.86
N SER A 66 6.52 4.72 8.60
CA SER A 66 6.84 3.43 8.00
C SER A 66 7.91 3.53 6.91
N GLY A 67 8.52 2.40 6.56
CA GLY A 67 9.27 2.21 5.32
C GLY A 67 8.40 1.71 4.17
N ASP A 68 7.18 1.27 4.47
CA ASP A 68 6.28 0.67 3.50
C ASP A 68 5.37 1.73 2.84
N LYS A 69 5.55 1.89 1.53
CA LYS A 69 4.77 2.85 0.74
C LYS A 69 3.31 2.45 0.55
N ASP A 70 2.97 1.20 0.79
CA ASP A 70 1.59 0.75 0.64
C ASP A 70 0.67 1.39 1.69
N LEU A 71 1.24 1.79 2.83
CA LEU A 71 0.51 2.54 3.85
C LEU A 71 0.07 3.96 3.41
N ILE A 72 0.60 4.49 2.30
CA ILE A 72 0.15 5.77 1.72
C ILE A 72 -1.36 5.74 1.42
N GLN A 73 -1.93 4.57 1.13
CA GLN A 73 -3.38 4.40 0.96
C GLN A 73 -4.22 4.82 2.17
N LEU A 74 -3.61 4.87 3.37
CA LEU A 74 -4.30 5.23 4.61
C LEU A 74 -4.36 6.74 4.86
N THR A 75 -3.70 7.52 3.99
CA THR A 75 -3.67 8.98 4.09
C THR A 75 -5.07 9.58 3.87
N ASP A 76 -5.50 10.46 4.78
CA ASP A 76 -6.71 11.27 4.66
C ASP A 76 -6.56 12.63 5.38
N GLU A 77 -7.65 13.33 5.67
CA GLU A 77 -7.64 14.65 6.31
C GLU A 77 -7.11 14.64 7.76
N HIS A 78 -7.12 13.49 8.43
CA HIS A 78 -6.66 13.29 9.82
C HIS A 78 -5.44 12.40 9.93
N THR A 79 -5.09 11.69 8.86
CA THR A 79 -3.99 10.73 8.84
C THR A 79 -2.88 11.14 7.87
N VAL A 80 -1.70 11.37 8.40
CA VAL A 80 -0.45 11.61 7.64
C VAL A 80 0.41 10.36 7.67
N VAL A 81 0.97 9.98 6.52
CA VAL A 81 1.91 8.85 6.41
C VAL A 81 3.30 9.37 6.11
N GLU A 82 4.23 9.15 7.03
CA GLU A 82 5.64 9.52 6.91
C GLU A 82 6.47 8.30 6.45
N ILE A 83 6.95 8.36 5.20
CA ILE A 83 7.78 7.31 4.62
C ILE A 83 9.25 7.62 4.80
N SER A 84 9.98 6.69 5.42
CA SER A 84 11.42 6.80 5.59
C SER A 84 12.14 6.75 4.23
N LYS A 85 12.96 7.77 3.93
CA LYS A 85 13.79 7.85 2.71
C LYS A 85 15.21 7.32 2.95
N LYS A 86 15.79 7.68 4.10
CA LYS A 86 17.18 7.33 4.40
C LYS A 86 17.34 7.07 5.89
N GLY A 87 17.18 5.80 6.25
CA GLY A 87 17.21 5.39 7.66
C GLY A 87 16.13 6.12 8.45
N VAL A 88 16.49 6.64 9.61
CA VAL A 88 15.59 7.40 10.50
C VAL A 88 15.84 8.92 10.44
N ALA A 89 16.64 9.38 9.46
CA ALA A 89 17.06 10.78 9.40
C ALA A 89 16.17 11.63 8.49
N GLU A 90 15.56 11.03 7.45
CA GLU A 90 14.77 11.75 6.47
C GLU A 90 13.45 11.02 6.24
N PHE A 91 12.36 11.76 6.39
CA PHE A 91 11.02 11.28 6.10
C PHE A 91 10.37 12.12 5.01
N GLU A 92 9.46 11.49 4.29
CA GLU A 92 8.58 12.14 3.34
C GLU A 92 7.14 11.98 3.81
N ALA A 93 6.52 13.10 4.17
CA ALA A 93 5.15 13.10 4.66
C ALA A 93 4.17 13.10 3.49
N PHE A 94 3.27 12.13 3.48
CA PHE A 94 2.18 12.02 2.52
C PHE A 94 0.88 12.46 3.19
N THR A 95 0.27 13.48 2.60
CA THR A 95 -1.11 13.91 2.81
C THR A 95 -1.87 13.74 1.50
N PRO A 96 -3.21 13.81 1.47
CA PRO A 96 -3.96 13.78 0.21
C PRO A 96 -3.52 14.86 -0.78
N GLU A 97 -3.21 16.06 -0.28
CA GLU A 97 -2.75 17.19 -1.10
C GLU A 97 -1.37 16.91 -1.70
N TYR A 98 -0.44 16.40 -0.89
CA TYR A 98 0.89 16.07 -1.37
C TYR A 98 0.88 14.91 -2.37
N LEU A 99 0.03 13.91 -2.15
CA LEU A 99 -0.16 12.81 -3.10
C LEU A 99 -0.71 13.33 -4.44
N MET A 100 -1.69 14.24 -4.38
CA MET A 100 -2.25 14.90 -5.56
C MET A 100 -1.20 15.74 -6.27
N GLU A 101 -0.40 16.54 -5.56
CA GLU A 101 0.68 17.35 -6.14
C GLU A 101 1.76 16.47 -6.80
N LYS A 102 2.17 15.40 -6.12
CA LYS A 102 3.28 14.55 -6.54
C LYS A 102 2.93 13.58 -7.65
N MET A 103 1.74 12.98 -7.59
CA MET A 103 1.33 11.88 -8.48
C MET A 103 0.07 12.20 -9.28
N GLY A 104 -0.66 13.25 -8.93
CA GLY A 104 -1.91 13.64 -9.60
C GLY A 104 -3.10 12.73 -9.27
N ILE A 105 -3.02 11.94 -8.22
CA ILE A 105 -4.04 10.95 -7.83
C ILE A 105 -4.46 11.11 -6.38
N THR A 106 -5.66 10.65 -6.05
CA THR A 106 -6.18 10.58 -4.68
C THR A 106 -5.69 9.33 -3.94
N PRO A 107 -5.82 9.25 -2.60
CA PRO A 107 -5.54 8.03 -1.85
C PRO A 107 -6.36 6.81 -2.32
N ALA A 108 -7.62 7.01 -2.70
CA ALA A 108 -8.45 5.95 -3.29
C ALA A 108 -7.88 5.46 -4.63
N GLN A 109 -7.48 6.39 -5.51
CA GLN A 109 -6.84 6.03 -6.77
C GLN A 109 -5.44 5.40 -6.58
N PHE A 110 -4.78 5.62 -5.45
CA PHE A 110 -3.54 4.94 -5.13
C PHE A 110 -3.75 3.43 -4.93
N ILE A 111 -4.88 3.02 -4.32
CA ILE A 111 -5.30 1.61 -4.21
C ILE A 111 -5.49 1.02 -5.60
N ASP A 112 -6.24 1.71 -6.46
CA ASP A 112 -6.50 1.28 -7.84
C ASP A 112 -5.20 1.18 -8.66
N LEU A 113 -4.27 2.11 -8.43
CA LEU A 113 -2.94 2.07 -9.05
C LEU A 113 -2.17 0.82 -8.66
N LYS A 114 -2.19 0.45 -7.38
CA LYS A 114 -1.55 -0.77 -6.88
C LYS A 114 -2.21 -2.02 -7.47
N ALA A 115 -3.53 -2.06 -7.59
CA ALA A 115 -4.26 -3.14 -8.24
C ALA A 115 -3.83 -3.31 -9.71
N LEU A 116 -3.75 -2.22 -10.47
CA LEU A 116 -3.29 -2.25 -11.85
C LEU A 116 -1.83 -2.71 -12.01
N MET A 117 -0.94 -2.25 -11.13
CA MET A 117 0.50 -2.54 -11.22
C MET A 117 0.88 -3.88 -10.64
N GLY A 118 0.11 -4.39 -9.68
CA GLY A 118 0.52 -5.45 -8.79
C GLY A 118 1.66 -5.05 -7.85
N ASP A 119 2.17 -6.00 -7.10
CA ASP A 119 3.31 -5.84 -6.23
C ASP A 119 4.32 -6.98 -6.39
N LYS A 120 5.47 -6.67 -6.97
CA LYS A 120 6.53 -7.65 -7.20
C LYS A 120 7.20 -8.12 -5.91
N SER A 121 7.23 -7.27 -4.88
CA SER A 121 7.85 -7.60 -3.59
C SER A 121 7.02 -8.62 -2.82
N ASP A 122 5.71 -8.60 -3.04
CA ASP A 122 4.74 -9.50 -2.44
C ASP A 122 4.29 -10.63 -3.38
N ASN A 123 4.89 -10.65 -4.59
CA ASN A 123 4.54 -11.62 -5.63
C ASN A 123 3.07 -11.53 -6.05
N ILE A 124 2.50 -10.32 -6.02
CA ILE A 124 1.13 -10.06 -6.49
C ILE A 124 1.21 -9.61 -7.94
N PRO A 125 0.63 -10.37 -8.89
CA PRO A 125 0.57 -9.96 -10.27
C PRO A 125 -0.39 -8.77 -10.43
N GLY A 126 -0.02 -7.82 -11.27
CA GLY A 126 -0.92 -6.81 -11.81
C GLY A 126 -1.18 -7.03 -13.29
N VAL A 127 -1.75 -6.05 -13.94
CA VAL A 127 -1.98 -6.10 -15.39
C VAL A 127 -0.65 -6.02 -16.16
N THR A 128 -0.45 -6.97 -17.06
CA THR A 128 0.78 -7.11 -17.84
C THR A 128 1.16 -5.80 -18.53
N LYS A 129 2.39 -5.34 -18.28
CA LYS A 129 2.98 -4.11 -18.84
C LYS A 129 2.30 -2.81 -18.41
N ILE A 130 1.47 -2.81 -17.40
CA ILE A 130 1.00 -1.59 -16.75
C ILE A 130 1.91 -1.32 -15.55
N GLY A 131 2.61 -0.20 -15.62
CA GLY A 131 3.40 0.37 -14.52
C GLY A 131 2.82 1.71 -14.09
N GLU A 132 3.45 2.35 -13.12
CA GLU A 132 2.99 3.57 -12.47
C GLU A 132 2.50 4.65 -13.46
N LYS A 133 3.33 5.04 -14.44
CA LYS A 133 2.96 6.08 -15.40
C LYS A 133 1.71 5.74 -16.24
N THR A 134 1.59 4.48 -16.64
CA THR A 134 0.44 4.03 -17.43
C THR A 134 -0.80 3.90 -16.57
N GLY A 135 -0.66 3.36 -15.36
CA GLY A 135 -1.75 3.25 -14.39
C GLY A 135 -2.31 4.61 -14.02
N ILE A 136 -1.44 5.57 -13.64
CA ILE A 136 -1.85 6.94 -13.34
C ILE A 136 -2.62 7.57 -14.53
N LYS A 137 -2.10 7.43 -15.74
CA LYS A 137 -2.79 7.96 -16.93
C LYS A 137 -4.19 7.38 -17.10
N LEU A 138 -4.33 6.07 -16.91
CA LEU A 138 -5.64 5.39 -17.01
C LEU A 138 -6.61 5.89 -15.93
N LEU A 139 -6.14 6.05 -14.69
CA LEU A 139 -6.95 6.53 -13.58
C LEU A 139 -7.37 7.99 -13.77
N LEU A 140 -6.50 8.84 -14.31
CA LEU A 140 -6.86 10.22 -14.64
C LEU A 140 -7.88 10.31 -15.77
N GLU A 141 -7.87 9.38 -16.72
CA GLU A 141 -8.80 9.35 -17.86
C GLU A 141 -10.16 8.76 -17.48
N HIS A 142 -10.18 7.75 -16.61
CA HIS A 142 -11.38 6.95 -16.32
C HIS A 142 -11.88 7.08 -14.87
N GLY A 143 -11.14 7.74 -13.99
CA GLY A 143 -11.51 8.03 -12.61
C GLY A 143 -11.15 6.93 -11.60
N SER A 144 -11.42 5.68 -11.90
CA SER A 144 -11.17 4.52 -11.04
C SER A 144 -10.87 3.26 -11.83
N LEU A 145 -10.49 2.19 -11.13
CA LEU A 145 -10.31 0.86 -11.71
C LEU A 145 -11.60 0.37 -12.37
N GLU A 146 -12.73 0.51 -11.69
CA GLU A 146 -14.05 0.18 -12.23
C GLU A 146 -14.34 1.00 -13.48
N GLY A 147 -14.08 2.32 -13.43
CA GLY A 147 -14.28 3.22 -14.57
C GLY A 147 -13.44 2.83 -15.80
N ILE A 148 -12.24 2.28 -15.60
CA ILE A 148 -11.42 1.74 -16.69
C ILE A 148 -12.14 0.56 -17.36
N TYR A 149 -12.66 -0.38 -16.57
CA TYR A 149 -13.33 -1.58 -17.08
C TYR A 149 -14.72 -1.30 -17.66
N GLU A 150 -15.46 -0.34 -17.11
CA GLU A 150 -16.74 0.12 -17.69
C GLU A 150 -16.55 0.73 -19.07
N ASN A 151 -15.43 1.41 -19.29
CA ASN A 151 -15.11 2.04 -20.57
C ASN A 151 -14.22 1.20 -21.49
N ILE A 152 -13.88 -0.04 -21.11
CA ILE A 152 -12.92 -0.87 -21.84
C ILE A 152 -13.29 -1.07 -23.31
N ASP A 153 -14.57 -1.23 -23.63
CA ASP A 153 -15.04 -1.47 -25.00
C ASP A 153 -14.82 -0.24 -25.91
N SER A 154 -14.93 0.96 -25.36
CA SER A 154 -14.73 2.23 -26.07
C SER A 154 -13.25 2.56 -26.33
N MET A 155 -12.33 1.91 -25.62
CA MET A 155 -10.90 2.14 -25.80
C MET A 155 -10.44 1.67 -27.18
N LYS A 156 -9.49 2.42 -27.76
CA LYS A 156 -8.85 2.02 -29.03
C LYS A 156 -8.19 0.66 -28.90
N ALA A 157 -8.32 -0.16 -29.95
CA ALA A 157 -7.62 -1.45 -30.03
C ALA A 157 -6.11 -1.24 -29.86
N SER A 158 -5.54 -1.90 -28.86
CA SER A 158 -4.12 -1.79 -28.49
C SER A 158 -3.72 -2.97 -27.63
N LYS A 159 -2.41 -3.22 -27.55
CA LYS A 159 -1.87 -4.26 -26.65
C LYS A 159 -2.19 -3.98 -25.19
N MET A 160 -2.29 -2.72 -24.80
CA MET A 160 -2.70 -2.33 -23.43
C MET A 160 -4.15 -2.76 -23.16
N LYS A 161 -5.08 -2.50 -24.07
CA LYS A 161 -6.48 -2.95 -23.93
C LYS A 161 -6.57 -4.48 -23.85
N GLU A 162 -5.84 -5.20 -24.70
CA GLU A 162 -5.78 -6.66 -24.65
C GLU A 162 -5.29 -7.17 -23.26
N ASN A 163 -4.24 -6.55 -22.71
CA ASN A 163 -3.71 -6.91 -21.40
C ASN A 163 -4.73 -6.63 -20.29
N LEU A 164 -5.40 -5.46 -20.30
CA LEU A 164 -6.46 -5.13 -19.35
C LEU A 164 -7.59 -6.18 -19.37
N VAL A 165 -8.01 -6.62 -20.56
CA VAL A 165 -9.06 -7.64 -20.70
C VAL A 165 -8.59 -9.01 -20.20
N ASN A 166 -7.37 -9.42 -20.59
CA ASN A 166 -6.86 -10.75 -20.27
C ASN A 166 -6.53 -10.91 -18.78
N ASP A 167 -6.02 -9.85 -18.16
CA ASP A 167 -5.52 -9.86 -16.78
C ASP A 167 -6.53 -9.24 -15.79
N LYS A 168 -7.79 -9.10 -16.18
CA LYS A 168 -8.84 -8.46 -15.36
C LYS A 168 -8.95 -9.03 -13.94
N GLU A 169 -8.82 -10.34 -13.80
CA GLU A 169 -8.94 -11.03 -12.51
C GLU A 169 -7.70 -10.82 -11.61
N GLN A 170 -6.65 -10.16 -12.13
CA GLN A 170 -5.41 -9.86 -11.41
C GLN A 170 -5.38 -8.41 -10.90
N ALA A 171 -6.28 -7.58 -11.41
CA ALA A 171 -6.36 -6.16 -11.10
C ALA A 171 -7.31 -5.84 -9.94
#